data_82105b13bffb2e700c91b99c5d13f120
#
_entry.id   82105b13bffb2e700c91b99c5d13f120
#
_cell.length_a   1.000
_cell.length_b   1.000
_cell.length_c   1.000
_cell.angle_alpha   90.00
_cell.angle_beta   90.00
_cell.angle_gamma   90.00
#
_symmetry.space_group_name_H-M   'P 1'
#
loop_
_entity.id
_entity.type
_entity.pdbx_description
1 polymer ?
#
loop_
_entity_poly.entity_id
_entity_poly.type
_entity_poly.pdbx_seq_one_letter_code
_entity_poly.pdbx_strand_id
1 'polypeptide(L)'
;NTIRYKRTMTEIGGGYFTAVKDSSKLYVQLTAGIGFGKFSLDDNGKDAVTGYYSRYHQTGITKFFIQPAIQIRYSKYFNSSFASRFIVLWYHSIKTNYTAAELDAYLLDGLVASPRTFWEPAVINNFSFKKLPAVQFELQFGFAALISRRFIDYRAVNISAGAVLDISKLLKKHK
;
A
#
# COMPACT_ATOMS: atom_id res chain seq x y z
N ASN A 1 -16.24 -8.38 23.78
CA ASN A 1 -15.99 -7.23 22.88
C ASN A 1 -15.67 -7.74 21.49
N THR A 2 -16.25 -7.12 20.47
CA THR A 2 -16.01 -7.45 19.07
C THR A 2 -15.52 -6.20 18.37
N ILE A 3 -14.24 -6.21 17.95
CA ILE A 3 -13.65 -5.13 17.18
C ILE A 3 -13.53 -5.60 15.73
N ARG A 4 -14.11 -4.84 14.81
CA ARG A 4 -14.06 -5.09 13.36
C ARG A 4 -13.34 -3.97 12.65
N TYR A 5 -12.31 -4.33 11.91
CA TYR A 5 -11.57 -3.42 11.05
C TYR A 5 -11.93 -3.66 9.59
N LYS A 6 -12.25 -2.60 8.88
CA LYS A 6 -12.46 -2.64 7.42
C LYS A 6 -11.61 -1.55 6.78
N ARG A 7 -10.78 -1.95 5.84
CA ARG A 7 -9.97 -1.03 5.03
C ARG A 7 -10.19 -1.34 3.56
N THR A 8 -10.49 -0.32 2.80
CA THR A 8 -10.51 -0.36 1.33
C THR A 8 -9.53 0.67 0.79
N MET A 9 -8.76 0.31 -0.23
CA MET A 9 -7.80 1.21 -0.87
C MET A 9 -7.75 0.88 -2.36
N THR A 10 -7.77 1.91 -3.18
CA THR A 10 -7.52 1.83 -4.63
C THR A 10 -6.32 2.71 -4.93
N GLU A 11 -5.36 2.19 -5.69
CA GLU A 11 -4.14 2.91 -6.07
C GLU A 11 -4.02 2.94 -7.59
N ILE A 12 -3.52 4.06 -8.10
CA ILE A 12 -3.12 4.24 -9.49
C ILE A 12 -1.71 4.83 -9.52
N GLY A 13 -0.88 4.31 -10.39
CA GLY A 13 0.49 4.80 -10.52
C GLY A 13 1.06 4.54 -11.89
N GLY A 14 2.17 5.18 -12.16
CA GLY A 14 2.95 4.99 -13.37
C GLY A 14 4.44 5.01 -13.05
N GLY A 15 5.24 4.48 -13.93
CA GLY A 15 6.67 4.41 -13.71
C GLY A 15 7.48 4.28 -14.98
N TYR A 16 8.76 4.52 -14.81
CA TYR A 16 9.77 4.37 -15.84
C TYR A 16 10.77 3.31 -15.42
N PHE A 17 11.25 2.51 -16.37
CA PHE A 17 12.33 1.55 -16.15
C PHE A 17 13.33 1.59 -17.32
N THR A 18 14.59 1.34 -16.99
CA THR A 18 15.67 1.30 -17.98
C THR A 18 16.71 0.25 -17.63
N ALA A 19 17.36 -0.33 -18.62
CA ALA A 19 18.48 -1.22 -18.42
C ALA A 19 19.71 -0.42 -17.95
N VAL A 20 20.50 -0.97 -17.04
CA VAL A 20 21.76 -0.33 -16.58
C VAL A 20 22.81 -0.32 -17.71
N LYS A 21 22.80 -1.37 -18.58
CA LYS A 21 23.60 -1.47 -19.81
C LYS A 21 22.76 -2.23 -20.84
N ASP A 22 23.03 -2.01 -22.13
CA ASP A 22 22.25 -2.57 -23.26
C ASP A 22 22.09 -4.09 -23.25
N SER A 23 23.09 -4.84 -22.78
CA SER A 23 23.04 -6.29 -22.64
C SER A 23 22.77 -6.78 -21.21
N SER A 24 22.39 -5.86 -20.32
CA SER A 24 22.27 -6.15 -18.89
C SER A 24 20.97 -6.92 -18.59
N LYS A 25 21.07 -7.81 -17.62
CA LYS A 25 19.91 -8.39 -16.95
C LYS A 25 19.42 -7.51 -15.79
N LEU A 26 20.10 -6.39 -15.54
CA LEU A 26 19.84 -5.47 -14.45
C LEU A 26 19.11 -4.24 -14.97
N TYR A 27 18.00 -3.89 -14.30
CA TYR A 27 17.19 -2.73 -14.61
C TYR A 27 17.02 -1.87 -13.35
N VAL A 28 16.90 -0.58 -13.53
CA VAL A 28 16.41 0.34 -12.52
C VAL A 28 15.00 0.78 -12.88
N GLN A 29 14.17 0.92 -11.87
CA GLN A 29 12.77 1.30 -12.02
C GLN A 29 12.44 2.39 -11.01
N LEU A 30 11.62 3.34 -11.43
CA LEU A 30 11.03 4.35 -10.56
C LEU A 30 9.53 4.39 -10.83
N THR A 31 8.73 4.12 -9.82
CA THR A 31 7.26 4.20 -9.89
C THR A 31 6.77 5.24 -8.90
N ALA A 32 5.74 5.98 -9.26
CA ALA A 32 5.06 6.90 -8.36
C ALA A 32 3.55 6.78 -8.56
N GLY A 33 2.77 7.10 -7.54
CA GLY A 33 1.31 7.02 -7.65
C GLY A 33 0.58 7.64 -6.47
N ILE A 34 -0.75 7.58 -6.62
CA ILE A 34 -1.71 8.08 -5.65
C ILE A 34 -2.74 7.01 -5.34
N GLY A 35 -3.20 6.98 -4.10
CA GLY A 35 -4.25 6.07 -3.65
C GLY A 35 -5.33 6.81 -2.87
N PHE A 36 -6.53 6.28 -2.93
CA PHE A 36 -7.69 6.77 -2.19
C PHE A 36 -8.35 5.59 -1.50
N GLY A 37 -8.76 5.81 -0.26
CA GLY A 37 -9.35 4.73 0.51
C GLY A 37 -10.18 5.21 1.68
N LYS A 38 -10.72 4.22 2.40
CA LYS A 38 -11.46 4.42 3.64
C LYS A 38 -11.01 3.39 4.66
N PHE A 39 -10.96 3.81 5.88
CA PHE A 39 -10.78 2.96 7.05
C PHE A 39 -12.00 3.10 7.95
N SER A 40 -12.51 1.99 8.47
CA SER A 40 -13.52 1.98 9.51
C SER A 40 -13.15 0.99 10.60
N LEU A 41 -13.45 1.39 11.82
CA LEU A 41 -13.34 0.61 13.03
C LEU A 41 -14.74 0.59 13.66
N ASP A 42 -15.28 -0.59 13.90
CA ASP A 42 -16.54 -0.80 14.64
C ASP A 42 -16.19 -1.59 15.90
N ASP A 43 -16.44 -1.00 17.07
CA ASP A 43 -16.18 -1.60 18.38
C ASP A 43 -17.51 -1.75 19.14
N ASN A 44 -17.91 -3.00 19.33
CA ASN A 44 -19.13 -3.35 20.05
C ASN A 44 -18.78 -4.18 21.27
N GLY A 45 -19.27 -3.75 22.41
CA GLY A 45 -18.96 -4.42 23.67
C GLY A 45 -20.01 -4.20 24.74
N LYS A 46 -19.69 -4.74 25.93
CA LYS A 46 -20.45 -4.53 27.15
C LYS A 46 -19.50 -4.01 28.23
N ASP A 47 -19.83 -2.86 28.73
CA ASP A 47 -19.18 -2.24 29.87
C ASP A 47 -19.97 -2.54 31.14
N ALA A 48 -19.29 -2.72 32.30
CA ALA A 48 -19.93 -3.05 33.57
C ALA A 48 -20.78 -1.89 34.09
N VAL A 49 -20.48 -0.65 33.72
CA VAL A 49 -21.15 0.57 34.23
C VAL A 49 -22.20 1.07 33.24
N THR A 50 -21.88 1.11 31.95
CA THR A 50 -22.73 1.73 30.91
C THR A 50 -23.57 0.73 30.13
N GLY A 51 -23.39 -0.59 30.37
CA GLY A 51 -24.10 -1.61 29.63
C GLY A 51 -23.53 -1.87 28.24
N TYR A 52 -24.39 -2.17 27.25
CA TYR A 52 -23.95 -2.39 25.88
C TYR A 52 -23.58 -1.07 25.21
N TYR A 53 -22.44 -1.05 24.51
CA TYR A 53 -22.02 0.10 23.72
C TYR A 53 -21.71 -0.32 22.27
N SER A 54 -21.88 0.64 21.37
CA SER A 54 -21.48 0.53 19.96
C SER A 54 -20.75 1.80 19.60
N ARG A 55 -19.49 1.66 19.22
CA ARG A 55 -18.61 2.76 18.82
C ARG A 55 -18.10 2.56 17.41
N TYR A 56 -17.90 3.65 16.71
CA TYR A 56 -17.33 3.62 15.38
C TYR A 56 -16.35 4.75 15.17
N HIS A 57 -15.39 4.49 14.30
CA HIS A 57 -14.45 5.48 13.77
C HIS A 57 -14.28 5.24 12.27
N GLN A 58 -14.52 6.26 11.47
CA GLN A 58 -14.40 6.20 10.01
C GLN A 58 -13.55 7.35 9.53
N THR A 59 -12.63 7.09 8.60
CA THR A 59 -11.79 8.12 8.02
C THR A 59 -11.52 7.85 6.54
N GLY A 60 -11.47 8.92 5.75
CA GLY A 60 -10.93 8.90 4.40
C GLY A 60 -9.41 8.88 4.43
N ILE A 61 -8.79 8.26 3.45
CA ILE A 61 -7.34 8.16 3.31
C ILE A 61 -6.96 8.60 1.90
N THR A 62 -5.99 9.51 1.82
CA THR A 62 -5.26 9.80 0.58
C THR A 62 -3.82 9.35 0.77
N LYS A 63 -3.29 8.61 -0.19
CA LYS A 63 -1.94 8.04 -0.18
C LYS A 63 -1.17 8.57 -1.37
N PHE A 64 0.08 8.98 -1.13
CA PHE A 64 1.06 9.20 -2.19
C PHE A 64 2.22 8.25 -1.97
N PHE A 65 2.81 7.75 -3.06
CA PHE A 65 3.99 6.93 -2.94
C PHE A 65 4.98 7.17 -4.07
N ILE A 66 6.25 6.93 -3.76
CA ILE A 66 7.35 6.81 -4.71
C ILE A 66 8.10 5.52 -4.42
N GLN A 67 8.46 4.76 -5.45
CA GLN A 67 9.04 3.43 -5.32
C GLN A 67 10.19 3.24 -6.30
N PRO A 68 11.43 3.59 -5.91
CA PRO A 68 12.60 3.10 -6.61
C PRO A 68 12.75 1.60 -6.44
N ALA A 69 13.23 0.92 -7.49
CA ALA A 69 13.51 -0.51 -7.45
C ALA A 69 14.68 -0.88 -8.36
N ILE A 70 15.37 -1.96 -7.99
CA ILE A 70 16.38 -2.63 -8.81
C ILE A 70 15.80 -3.99 -9.17
N GLN A 71 15.75 -4.28 -10.46
CA GLN A 71 15.17 -5.51 -11.00
C GLN A 71 16.24 -6.35 -11.68
N ILE A 72 16.24 -7.64 -11.41
CA ILE A 72 17.07 -8.65 -12.07
C ILE A 72 16.15 -9.50 -12.96
N ARG A 73 16.45 -9.55 -14.25
CA ARG A 73 15.75 -10.41 -15.20
C ARG A 73 16.48 -11.74 -15.35
N TYR A 74 15.92 -12.80 -14.77
CA TYR A 74 16.47 -14.14 -14.88
C TYR A 74 16.15 -14.80 -16.22
N SER A 75 14.94 -14.53 -16.74
CA SER A 75 14.49 -15.02 -18.05
C SER A 75 13.49 -14.03 -18.68
N LYS A 76 13.03 -14.34 -19.89
CA LYS A 76 11.94 -13.57 -20.54
C LYS A 76 10.59 -13.70 -19.83
N TYR A 77 10.46 -14.66 -18.92
CA TYR A 77 9.21 -14.94 -18.21
C TYR A 77 9.27 -14.68 -16.72
N PHE A 78 10.47 -14.47 -16.16
CA PHE A 78 10.64 -14.27 -14.73
C PHE A 78 11.66 -13.19 -14.43
N ASN A 79 11.26 -12.26 -13.57
CA ASN A 79 12.16 -11.28 -12.97
C ASN A 79 11.83 -11.08 -11.49
N SER A 80 12.82 -10.64 -10.74
CA SER A 80 12.68 -10.28 -9.34
C SER A 80 13.24 -8.89 -9.12
N SER A 81 12.57 -8.12 -8.29
CA SER A 81 12.96 -6.74 -7.95
C SER A 81 13.08 -6.58 -6.45
N PHE A 82 14.06 -5.82 -6.04
CA PHE A 82 14.09 -5.22 -4.70
C PHE A 82 13.61 -3.78 -4.82
N ALA A 83 12.49 -3.50 -4.17
CA ALA A 83 11.85 -2.20 -4.16
C ALA A 83 11.94 -1.55 -2.79
N SER A 84 11.98 -0.22 -2.76
CA SER A 84 11.94 0.59 -1.55
C SER A 84 10.87 1.65 -1.74
N ARG A 85 9.65 1.40 -1.19
CA ARG A 85 8.51 2.30 -1.33
C ARG A 85 8.47 3.28 -0.16
N PHE A 86 8.42 4.56 -0.47
CA PHE A 86 8.15 5.63 0.48
C PHE A 86 6.72 6.11 0.31
N ILE A 87 5.99 6.18 1.42
CA ILE A 87 4.55 6.46 1.42
C ILE A 87 4.28 7.62 2.36
N VAL A 88 3.37 8.49 1.92
CA VAL A 88 2.76 9.51 2.77
C VAL A 88 1.26 9.32 2.74
N LEU A 89 0.67 9.14 3.93
CA LEU A 89 -0.77 8.97 4.14
C LEU A 89 -1.33 10.23 4.79
N TRP A 90 -2.40 10.76 4.21
CA TRP A 90 -3.25 11.79 4.81
C TRP A 90 -4.59 11.19 5.18
N TYR A 91 -4.99 11.41 6.43
CA TYR A 91 -6.29 11.05 6.95
C TYR A 91 -7.19 12.27 6.94
N HIS A 92 -8.42 12.11 6.49
CA HIS A 92 -9.40 13.21 6.37
C HIS A 92 -10.82 12.69 6.60
N SER A 93 -11.78 13.63 6.70
CA SER A 93 -13.21 13.29 6.80
C SER A 93 -13.52 12.31 7.95
N ILE A 94 -12.97 12.58 9.15
CA ILE A 94 -13.18 11.72 10.31
C ILE A 94 -14.64 11.84 10.77
N LYS A 95 -15.28 10.68 10.96
CA LYS A 95 -16.58 10.50 11.61
C LYS A 95 -16.39 9.50 12.73
N THR A 96 -16.74 9.88 13.95
CA THR A 96 -16.55 9.05 15.12
C THR A 96 -17.57 9.39 16.20
N ASN A 97 -17.95 8.41 17.01
CA ASN A 97 -18.68 8.60 18.25
C ASN A 97 -17.84 8.25 19.50
N TYR A 98 -16.54 8.04 19.33
CA TYR A 98 -15.60 7.97 20.44
C TYR A 98 -15.47 9.34 21.11
N THR A 99 -15.35 9.35 22.42
CA THR A 99 -14.98 10.56 23.19
C THR A 99 -13.52 10.95 22.95
N ALA A 100 -13.14 12.18 23.26
CA ALA A 100 -11.77 12.64 23.12
C ALA A 100 -10.76 11.79 23.93
N ALA A 101 -11.13 11.38 25.14
CA ALA A 101 -10.29 10.53 25.99
C ALA A 101 -10.08 9.12 25.37
N GLU A 102 -11.09 8.59 24.72
CA GLU A 102 -10.99 7.30 24.03
C GLU A 102 -10.18 7.39 22.76
N LEU A 103 -10.32 8.47 21.99
CA LEU A 103 -9.48 8.71 20.81
C LEU A 103 -8.00 8.79 21.19
N ASP A 104 -7.67 9.43 22.30
CA ASP A 104 -6.31 9.48 22.84
C ASP A 104 -5.83 8.09 23.28
N ALA A 105 -6.66 7.35 24.04
CA ALA A 105 -6.33 6.00 24.50
C ALA A 105 -6.09 5.00 23.35
N TYR A 106 -6.79 5.15 22.24
CA TYR A 106 -6.61 4.33 21.02
C TYR A 106 -5.62 4.93 20.01
N LEU A 107 -4.94 6.03 20.33
CA LEU A 107 -3.99 6.74 19.47
C LEU A 107 -4.61 7.20 18.14
N LEU A 108 -5.89 7.46 18.12
CA LEU A 108 -6.66 7.94 16.97
C LEU A 108 -6.75 9.46 16.93
N ASP A 109 -6.35 10.13 18.01
CA ASP A 109 -6.28 11.59 18.06
C ASP A 109 -5.21 12.10 17.08
N GLY A 110 -5.43 13.27 16.54
CA GLY A 110 -4.47 13.94 15.66
C GLY A 110 -4.13 13.21 14.37
N LEU A 111 -4.94 12.23 13.92
CA LEU A 111 -4.75 11.59 12.61
C LEU A 111 -4.83 12.61 11.47
N VAL A 112 -5.70 13.61 11.57
CA VAL A 112 -5.84 14.68 10.58
C VAL A 112 -4.73 15.72 10.68
N ALA A 113 -4.15 15.92 11.86
CA ALA A 113 -3.22 17.01 12.13
C ALA A 113 -1.88 16.86 11.39
N SER A 114 -1.47 15.65 11.05
CA SER A 114 -0.20 15.42 10.35
C SER A 114 -0.22 14.12 9.54
N PRO A 115 0.44 14.11 8.38
CA PRO A 115 0.57 12.89 7.58
C PRO A 115 1.36 11.83 8.32
N ARG A 116 1.13 10.57 7.95
CA ARG A 116 1.92 9.42 8.38
C ARG A 116 2.82 8.99 7.25
N THR A 117 4.10 8.86 7.53
CA THR A 117 5.10 8.46 6.55
C THR A 117 5.58 7.05 6.85
N PHE A 118 5.59 6.20 5.83
CA PHE A 118 6.06 4.83 5.91
C PHE A 118 7.18 4.59 4.93
N TRP A 119 8.05 3.67 5.29
CA TRP A 119 9.00 3.03 4.41
C TRP A 119 8.64 1.55 4.28
N GLU A 120 8.47 1.09 3.03
CA GLU A 120 8.08 -0.27 2.73
C GLU A 120 9.10 -0.92 1.78
N PRO A 121 10.17 -1.52 2.30
CA PRO A 121 11.03 -2.37 1.48
C PRO A 121 10.30 -3.65 1.10
N ALA A 122 10.48 -4.10 -0.14
CA ALA A 122 9.80 -5.29 -0.64
C ALA A 122 10.63 -6.03 -1.68
N VAL A 123 10.43 -7.34 -1.74
CA VAL A 123 10.83 -8.20 -2.86
C VAL A 123 9.59 -8.45 -3.72
N ILE A 124 9.72 -8.15 -5.01
CA ILE A 124 8.65 -8.27 -5.99
C ILE A 124 9.07 -9.28 -7.05
N ASN A 125 8.29 -10.33 -7.22
CA ASN A 125 8.51 -11.35 -8.23
C ASN A 125 7.45 -11.24 -9.32
N ASN A 126 7.89 -11.10 -10.58
CA ASN A 126 7.01 -10.96 -11.72
C ASN A 126 7.13 -12.17 -12.63
N PHE A 127 5.97 -12.70 -13.02
CA PHE A 127 5.82 -13.86 -13.87
C PHE A 127 5.05 -13.48 -15.13
N SER A 128 5.61 -13.77 -16.31
CA SER A 128 4.95 -13.56 -17.60
C SER A 128 4.67 -14.91 -18.26
N PHE A 129 3.64 -14.97 -19.10
CA PHE A 129 3.30 -16.16 -19.84
C PHE A 129 3.43 -15.92 -21.34
N LYS A 130 3.87 -16.97 -22.07
CA LYS A 130 4.06 -16.90 -23.52
C LYS A 130 2.79 -16.47 -24.28
N LYS A 131 1.62 -16.90 -23.79
CA LYS A 131 0.31 -16.61 -24.40
C LYS A 131 -0.19 -15.19 -24.08
N LEU A 132 0.32 -14.56 -23.03
CA LEU A 132 -0.09 -13.22 -22.54
C LEU A 132 1.13 -12.34 -22.30
N PRO A 133 1.90 -12.00 -23.37
CA PRO A 133 3.20 -11.34 -23.22
C PRO A 133 3.11 -9.92 -22.65
N ALA A 134 1.96 -9.27 -22.77
CA ALA A 134 1.72 -7.94 -22.23
C ALA A 134 1.25 -7.94 -20.75
N VAL A 135 0.92 -9.12 -20.19
CA VAL A 135 0.47 -9.24 -18.81
C VAL A 135 1.56 -9.92 -17.98
N GLN A 136 1.89 -9.31 -16.85
CA GLN A 136 2.77 -9.88 -15.84
C GLN A 136 2.00 -10.04 -14.55
N PHE A 137 2.08 -11.19 -13.93
CA PHE A 137 1.56 -11.43 -12.58
C PHE A 137 2.65 -11.10 -11.58
N GLU A 138 2.28 -10.39 -10.54
CA GLU A 138 3.18 -9.90 -9.51
C GLU A 138 2.85 -10.54 -8.17
N LEU A 139 3.90 -10.99 -7.47
CA LEU A 139 3.83 -11.42 -6.08
C LEU A 139 4.84 -10.62 -5.27
N GLN A 140 4.35 -9.88 -4.29
CA GLN A 140 5.15 -9.01 -3.45
C GLN A 140 5.16 -9.48 -2.01
N PHE A 141 6.36 -9.47 -1.41
CA PHE A 141 6.60 -9.67 0.02
C PHE A 141 7.36 -8.47 0.55
N GLY A 142 6.87 -7.85 1.60
CA GLY A 142 7.48 -6.64 2.13
C GLY A 142 7.20 -6.40 3.59
N PHE A 143 7.86 -5.38 4.12
CA PHE A 143 7.67 -4.87 5.47
C PHE A 143 7.26 -3.42 5.38
N ALA A 144 6.49 -2.96 6.37
CA ALA A 144 6.19 -1.57 6.57
C ALA A 144 6.86 -1.08 7.86
N ALA A 145 7.56 0.04 7.78
CA ALA A 145 8.13 0.73 8.93
C ALA A 145 7.58 2.16 8.98
N LEU A 146 7.03 2.54 10.12
CA LEU A 146 6.55 3.89 10.36
C LEU A 146 7.75 4.82 10.62
N ILE A 147 7.89 5.87 9.82
CA ILE A 147 8.97 6.85 9.95
C ILE A 147 8.50 8.08 10.74
N SER A 148 7.20 8.41 10.65
CA SER A 148 6.66 9.58 11.33
C SER A 148 6.72 9.44 12.85
N ARG A 149 6.90 10.56 13.56
CA ARG A 149 7.02 10.58 15.03
C ARG A 149 5.76 10.14 15.78
N ARG A 150 4.57 10.31 15.19
CA ARG A 150 3.31 9.92 15.82
C ARG A 150 3.01 8.48 15.47
N PHE A 151 2.86 7.64 16.48
CA PHE A 151 2.51 6.24 16.33
C PHE A 151 1.10 6.09 15.74
N ILE A 152 0.92 5.04 14.96
CA ILE A 152 -0.34 4.50 14.51
C ILE A 152 -0.18 2.98 14.44
N ASP A 153 -1.21 2.24 14.83
CA ASP A 153 -1.20 0.79 14.66
C ASP A 153 -1.24 0.42 13.17
N TYR A 154 -0.32 -0.43 12.76
CA TYR A 154 -0.20 -0.86 11.36
C TYR A 154 0.34 -2.29 11.26
N ARG A 155 0.05 -2.93 10.15
CA ARG A 155 0.61 -4.26 9.87
C ARG A 155 2.02 -4.11 9.31
N ALA A 156 3.00 -4.65 10.04
CA ALA A 156 4.39 -4.58 9.66
C ALA A 156 4.72 -5.50 8.46
N VAL A 157 4.03 -6.61 8.30
CA VAL A 157 4.23 -7.55 7.17
C VAL A 157 3.16 -7.33 6.11
N ASN A 158 3.59 -7.26 4.85
CA ASN A 158 2.73 -7.05 3.70
C ASN A 158 2.98 -8.13 2.64
N ILE A 159 1.93 -8.82 2.26
CA ILE A 159 1.95 -9.79 1.16
C ILE A 159 0.85 -9.37 0.21
N SER A 160 1.19 -9.18 -1.05
CA SER A 160 0.23 -8.79 -2.09
C SER A 160 0.46 -9.55 -3.38
N ALA A 161 -0.61 -9.70 -4.15
CA ALA A 161 -0.59 -10.22 -5.50
C ALA A 161 -1.28 -9.22 -6.43
N GLY A 162 -0.78 -9.09 -7.63
CA GLY A 162 -1.30 -8.14 -8.61
C GLY A 162 -1.03 -8.57 -10.05
N ALA A 163 -1.46 -7.72 -10.96
CA ALA A 163 -1.15 -7.83 -12.38
C ALA A 163 -0.68 -6.48 -12.92
N VAL A 164 0.36 -6.52 -13.74
CA VAL A 164 0.92 -5.35 -14.43
C VAL A 164 0.68 -5.51 -15.92
N LEU A 165 0.20 -4.46 -16.57
CA LEU A 165 -0.04 -4.41 -18.01
C LEU A 165 1.06 -3.59 -18.68
N ASP A 166 1.83 -4.24 -19.56
CA ASP A 166 2.87 -3.59 -20.38
C ASP A 166 2.23 -3.03 -21.66
N ILE A 167 1.86 -1.76 -21.61
CA ILE A 167 1.18 -1.07 -22.72
C ILE A 167 2.09 -1.03 -23.96
N SER A 168 3.41 -0.95 -23.83
CA SER A 168 4.35 -0.89 -24.93
C SER A 168 4.30 -2.16 -25.81
N LYS A 169 4.07 -3.31 -25.20
CA LYS A 169 3.92 -4.59 -25.89
C LYS A 169 2.57 -4.74 -26.59
N LEU A 170 1.51 -4.10 -26.06
CA LEU A 170 0.20 -4.07 -26.72
C LEU A 170 0.24 -3.25 -27.99
N LEU A 171 0.86 -2.07 -27.97
CA LEU A 171 0.95 -1.17 -29.11
C LEU A 171 1.82 -1.72 -30.24
N LYS A 172 2.87 -2.50 -29.93
CA LYS A 172 3.73 -3.14 -30.96
C LYS A 172 3.05 -4.26 -31.74
N LYS A 173 1.95 -4.83 -31.26
CA LYS A 173 1.23 -5.92 -31.94
C LYS A 173 0.31 -5.43 -33.06
N HIS A 174 0.10 -4.11 -33.17
CA HIS A 174 -0.75 -3.48 -34.18
C HIS A 174 0.06 -2.76 -35.30
N LYS A 175 1.37 -2.92 -35.33
CA LYS A 175 2.23 -2.56 -36.46
C LYS A 175 2.79 -3.81 -37.12
#